data_b05b0556752b5fc7d4f58211e14f1dce
#
_entry.id   b05b0556752b5fc7d4f58211e14f1dce
#
_cell.length_a   1.000
_cell.length_b   1.000
_cell.length_c   1.000
_cell.angle_alpha   90.00
_cell.angle_beta   90.00
_cell.angle_gamma   90.00
#
_symmetry.space_group_name_H-M   'P 1'
#
loop_
_entity.id
_entity.type
_entity.pdbx_description
1 polymer ?
#
loop_
_entity_poly.entity_id
_entity_poly.type
_entity_poly.pdbx_seq_one_letter_code
_entity_poly.pdbx_strand_id
1 'polypeptide(L)'
;MTFTRRGRDGVRKNLQKNVQKDQVSTMLAQGIKALIIAPNDGNAAAAIVDECKKAGVYVISYDRMITGTSKLDLYITFDSWYQGNLQGNFIKENLEKKYGEVKGNIIVLHGDPGDSCAPLYYGGGIEPLQEYIDKGAIRVISDNECIGWQPSEATKHTENAMAIAADQGIEIDAVLSPNDGLASGAIAALGDEQAKKTLITGMDCEVAACQRILAGTQSMTVFGDSRDMGRSAVEAAVALVKDGKVTPDGTMEGIDENGKTIDVPSVLVTCEYVDANNMNIVWESGYHSEAEIKGN
;
A
#
# COMPACT_ATOMS: atom_id res chain seq x y z
N MET A 1 23.36 28.34 -1.11
CA MET A 1 21.98 28.04 -0.66
C MET A 1 21.93 26.61 -0.18
N THR A 2 21.83 26.40 1.12
CA THR A 2 21.72 25.06 1.73
C THR A 2 20.24 24.72 1.79
N PHE A 3 19.79 23.84 0.88
CA PHE A 3 18.42 23.30 0.96
C PHE A 3 18.32 22.36 2.16
N THR A 4 17.32 22.53 3.01
CA THR A 4 16.98 21.57 4.06
C THR A 4 16.55 20.24 3.43
N ARG A 5 16.66 19.11 4.15
CA ARG A 5 16.27 17.77 3.67
C ARG A 5 14.83 17.80 3.11
N ARG A 6 13.88 18.43 3.80
CA ARG A 6 12.50 18.68 3.34
C ARG A 6 12.41 19.39 1.98
N GLY A 7 13.26 20.36 1.73
CA GLY A 7 13.29 21.09 0.44
C GLY A 7 13.80 20.22 -0.71
N ARG A 8 14.72 19.29 -0.47
CA ARG A 8 15.24 18.36 -1.49
C ARG A 8 14.21 17.31 -1.89
N ASP A 9 13.47 16.77 -0.92
CA ASP A 9 12.42 15.76 -1.17
C ASP A 9 11.23 16.36 -1.92
N GLY A 10 10.81 17.58 -1.58
CA GLY A 10 9.80 18.33 -2.31
C GLY A 10 10.20 18.63 -3.76
N VAL A 11 11.48 18.98 -4.01
CA VAL A 11 12.00 19.19 -5.37
C VAL A 11 12.01 17.86 -6.16
N ARG A 12 12.39 16.74 -5.53
CA ARG A 12 12.40 15.42 -6.17
C ARG A 12 11.00 14.95 -6.55
N LYS A 13 10.00 15.10 -5.66
CA LYS A 13 8.60 14.80 -5.95
C LYS A 13 8.05 15.65 -7.09
N ASN A 14 8.33 16.97 -7.11
CA ASN A 14 7.90 17.84 -8.20
C ASN A 14 8.55 17.48 -9.53
N LEU A 15 9.82 17.07 -9.54
CA LEU A 15 10.49 16.58 -10.75
C LEU A 15 9.83 15.29 -11.27
N GLN A 16 9.48 14.35 -10.40
CA GLN A 16 8.80 13.10 -10.80
C GLN A 16 7.39 13.35 -11.38
N LYS A 17 6.60 14.27 -10.80
CA LYS A 17 5.30 14.68 -11.33
C LYS A 17 5.41 15.26 -12.74
N ASN A 18 6.39 16.14 -12.98
CA ASN A 18 6.61 16.74 -14.29
C ASN A 18 7.05 15.69 -15.33
N VAL A 19 7.93 14.75 -14.94
CA VAL A 19 8.34 13.64 -15.83
C VAL A 19 7.15 12.80 -16.27
N GLN A 20 6.24 12.43 -15.34
CA GLN A 20 5.06 11.64 -15.70
C GLN A 20 4.14 12.39 -16.68
N LYS A 21 3.94 13.69 -16.46
CA LYS A 21 3.16 14.55 -17.36
C LYS A 21 3.80 14.63 -18.76
N ASP A 22 5.10 14.84 -18.86
CA ASP A 22 5.83 14.92 -20.12
C ASP A 22 5.79 13.59 -20.89
N GLN A 23 5.87 12.46 -20.18
CA GLN A 23 5.70 11.13 -20.76
C GLN A 23 4.31 10.96 -21.38
N VAL A 24 3.25 11.35 -20.67
CA VAL A 24 1.88 11.28 -21.18
C VAL A 24 1.68 12.20 -22.38
N SER A 25 2.18 13.43 -22.35
CA SER A 25 2.12 14.35 -23.51
C SER A 25 2.80 13.73 -24.73
N THR A 26 3.91 13.03 -24.55
CA THR A 26 4.58 12.29 -25.64
C THR A 26 3.70 11.15 -26.18
N MET A 27 3.07 10.38 -25.32
CA MET A 27 2.15 9.29 -25.72
C MET A 27 0.93 9.84 -26.46
N LEU A 28 0.36 10.97 -26.02
CA LEU A 28 -0.75 11.65 -26.69
C LEU A 28 -0.37 12.07 -28.13
N ALA A 29 0.85 12.61 -28.30
CA ALA A 29 1.36 12.95 -29.63
C ALA A 29 1.54 11.72 -30.55
N GLN A 30 1.75 10.53 -29.98
CA GLN A 30 1.80 9.25 -30.69
C GLN A 30 0.41 8.68 -31.03
N GLY A 31 -0.68 9.32 -30.58
CA GLY A 31 -2.05 8.97 -30.93
C GLY A 31 -2.63 7.77 -30.18
N ILE A 32 -2.22 7.56 -28.92
CA ILE A 32 -2.83 6.56 -28.03
C ILE A 32 -4.35 6.77 -27.94
N LYS A 33 -5.10 5.72 -27.62
CA LYS A 33 -6.56 5.75 -27.46
C LYS A 33 -7.01 5.51 -26.02
N ALA A 34 -6.18 4.84 -25.22
CA ALA A 34 -6.37 4.67 -23.79
C ALA A 34 -5.04 4.83 -23.08
N LEU A 35 -5.08 5.38 -21.89
CA LEU A 35 -3.97 5.52 -20.93
C LEU A 35 -4.28 4.70 -19.69
N ILE A 36 -3.37 3.78 -19.31
CA ILE A 36 -3.34 3.13 -18.01
C ILE A 36 -2.21 3.81 -17.24
N ILE A 37 -2.51 4.38 -16.08
CA ILE A 37 -1.56 5.19 -15.32
C ILE A 37 -1.64 4.93 -13.82
N ALA A 38 -0.50 4.58 -13.20
CA ALA A 38 -0.31 4.61 -11.75
C ALA A 38 0.23 6.01 -11.38
N PRO A 39 -0.56 6.89 -10.76
CA PRO A 39 -0.12 8.25 -10.52
C PRO A 39 0.93 8.32 -9.39
N ASN A 40 1.96 9.14 -9.57
CA ASN A 40 2.91 9.44 -8.50
C ASN A 40 2.27 10.27 -7.37
N ASP A 41 1.28 11.06 -7.71
CA ASP A 41 0.47 11.86 -6.80
C ASP A 41 -0.92 11.96 -7.41
N GLY A 42 -1.91 11.40 -6.72
CA GLY A 42 -3.27 11.26 -7.23
C GLY A 42 -3.92 12.60 -7.59
N ASN A 43 -3.74 13.62 -6.76
CA ASN A 43 -4.34 14.94 -7.00
C ASN A 43 -3.64 15.70 -8.15
N ALA A 44 -2.31 15.68 -8.20
CA ALA A 44 -1.57 16.32 -9.27
C ALA A 44 -1.84 15.70 -10.65
N ALA A 45 -2.21 14.43 -10.70
CA ALA A 45 -2.51 13.71 -11.93
C ALA A 45 -3.86 14.09 -12.58
N ALA A 46 -4.75 14.82 -11.89
CA ALA A 46 -5.99 15.33 -12.46
C ALA A 46 -5.76 16.14 -13.76
N ALA A 47 -4.68 16.91 -13.82
CA ALA A 47 -4.31 17.64 -15.02
C ALA A 47 -3.98 16.73 -16.23
N ILE A 48 -3.44 15.54 -15.98
CA ILE A 48 -3.17 14.52 -17.00
C ILE A 48 -4.49 13.99 -17.57
N VAL A 49 -5.47 13.74 -16.69
CA VAL A 49 -6.82 13.31 -17.11
C VAL A 49 -7.43 14.35 -18.04
N ASP A 50 -7.36 15.62 -17.68
CA ASP A 50 -7.89 16.71 -18.51
C ASP A 50 -7.24 16.77 -19.91
N GLU A 51 -5.93 16.59 -20.00
CA GLU A 51 -5.22 16.55 -21.29
C GLU A 51 -5.66 15.34 -22.14
N CYS A 52 -5.77 14.17 -21.51
CA CYS A 52 -6.26 12.95 -22.19
C CYS A 52 -7.69 13.13 -22.71
N LYS A 53 -8.59 13.68 -21.90
CA LYS A 53 -10.00 13.90 -22.30
C LYS A 53 -10.13 14.89 -23.45
N LYS A 54 -9.33 15.96 -23.47
CA LYS A 54 -9.27 16.89 -24.61
C LYS A 54 -8.79 16.21 -25.91
N ALA A 55 -7.95 15.19 -25.79
CA ALA A 55 -7.46 14.40 -26.92
C ALA A 55 -8.38 13.21 -27.29
N GLY A 56 -9.50 13.00 -26.57
CA GLY A 56 -10.42 11.88 -26.79
C GLY A 56 -9.84 10.54 -26.36
N VAL A 57 -8.97 10.53 -25.34
CA VAL A 57 -8.28 9.35 -24.82
C VAL A 57 -8.97 8.89 -23.53
N TYR A 58 -9.24 7.60 -23.42
CA TYR A 58 -9.73 6.98 -22.18
C TYR A 58 -8.63 6.93 -21.11
N VAL A 59 -9.00 7.10 -19.82
CA VAL A 59 -8.05 7.09 -18.72
C VAL A 59 -8.47 6.09 -17.64
N ILE A 60 -7.62 5.11 -17.43
CA ILE A 60 -7.74 4.12 -16.36
C ILE A 60 -6.70 4.46 -15.29
N SER A 61 -7.17 4.80 -14.08
CA SER A 61 -6.30 4.90 -12.92
C SER A 61 -5.96 3.49 -12.44
N TYR A 62 -4.68 3.21 -12.24
CA TYR A 62 -4.17 1.89 -11.90
C TYR A 62 -3.49 1.94 -10.54
N ASP A 63 -3.80 0.99 -9.66
CA ASP A 63 -3.25 0.87 -8.30
C ASP A 63 -3.65 2.06 -7.41
N ARG A 64 -3.19 3.26 -7.70
CA ARG A 64 -3.50 4.49 -6.99
C ARG A 64 -4.58 5.29 -7.70
N MET A 65 -5.54 5.83 -6.94
CA MET A 65 -6.60 6.64 -7.52
C MET A 65 -6.11 8.04 -7.89
N ILE A 66 -6.48 8.49 -9.09
CA ILE A 66 -6.41 9.91 -9.43
C ILE A 66 -7.62 10.60 -8.80
N THR A 67 -7.37 11.60 -7.95
CA THR A 67 -8.37 12.42 -7.27
C THR A 67 -8.42 13.83 -7.84
N GLY A 68 -9.42 14.64 -7.45
CA GLY A 68 -9.58 16.01 -7.98
C GLY A 68 -10.12 16.04 -9.40
N THR A 69 -10.83 15.00 -9.85
CA THR A 69 -11.46 14.91 -11.15
C THR A 69 -12.63 13.92 -11.14
N SER A 70 -13.71 14.26 -11.85
CA SER A 70 -14.85 13.39 -12.11
C SER A 70 -14.78 12.66 -13.46
N LYS A 71 -13.64 12.75 -14.16
CA LYS A 71 -13.51 12.34 -15.57
C LYS A 71 -12.77 11.02 -15.79
N LEU A 72 -12.47 10.27 -14.74
CA LEU A 72 -11.91 8.92 -14.88
C LEU A 72 -12.93 8.00 -15.56
N ASP A 73 -12.45 7.15 -16.46
CA ASP A 73 -13.30 6.11 -17.06
C ASP A 73 -13.38 4.88 -16.18
N LEU A 74 -12.28 4.57 -15.46
CA LEU A 74 -12.21 3.41 -14.57
C LEU A 74 -11.07 3.58 -13.58
N TYR A 75 -11.23 3.01 -12.39
CA TYR A 75 -10.16 2.75 -11.43
C TYR A 75 -9.98 1.25 -11.25
N ILE A 76 -8.76 0.75 -11.26
CA ILE A 76 -8.43 -0.65 -11.06
C ILE A 76 -7.42 -0.77 -9.94
N THR A 77 -7.77 -1.51 -8.90
CA THR A 77 -6.97 -1.64 -7.68
C THR A 77 -7.32 -2.92 -6.91
N PHE A 78 -6.58 -3.19 -5.86
CA PHE A 78 -7.04 -4.04 -4.75
C PHE A 78 -7.90 -3.19 -3.80
N ASP A 79 -8.77 -3.85 -3.00
CA ASP A 79 -9.46 -3.15 -1.92
C ASP A 79 -8.47 -2.78 -0.82
N SER A 80 -8.01 -1.53 -0.85
CA SER A 80 -6.97 -1.02 0.06
C SER A 80 -7.40 -1.02 1.53
N TRP A 81 -8.70 -0.80 1.80
CA TRP A 81 -9.23 -0.90 3.16
C TRP A 81 -9.18 -2.35 3.66
N TYR A 82 -9.65 -3.28 2.82
CA TYR A 82 -9.63 -4.71 3.13
C TYR A 82 -8.20 -5.23 3.33
N GLN A 83 -7.24 -4.75 2.52
CA GLN A 83 -5.82 -5.11 2.69
C GLN A 83 -5.29 -4.69 4.08
N GLY A 84 -5.59 -3.45 4.49
CA GLY A 84 -5.27 -3.00 5.85
C GLY A 84 -6.00 -3.82 6.92
N ASN A 85 -7.28 -4.13 6.71
CA ASN A 85 -8.10 -4.89 7.64
C ASN A 85 -7.57 -6.32 7.86
N LEU A 86 -7.04 -6.97 6.82
CA LEU A 86 -6.34 -8.26 6.96
C LEU A 86 -5.13 -8.14 7.91
N GLN A 87 -4.35 -7.07 7.81
CA GLN A 87 -3.19 -6.84 8.68
C GLN A 87 -3.59 -6.59 10.14
N GLY A 88 -4.58 -5.72 10.36
CA GLY A 88 -5.09 -5.41 11.70
C GLY A 88 -5.71 -6.62 12.39
N ASN A 89 -6.52 -7.40 11.67
CA ASN A 89 -7.10 -8.65 12.20
C ASN A 89 -6.02 -9.68 12.53
N PHE A 90 -5.00 -9.81 11.67
CA PHE A 90 -3.87 -10.71 11.95
C PHE A 90 -3.17 -10.34 13.26
N ILE A 91 -2.89 -9.07 13.51
CA ILE A 91 -2.31 -8.60 14.79
C ILE A 91 -3.25 -8.92 15.94
N LYS A 92 -4.53 -8.55 15.85
CA LYS A 92 -5.55 -8.78 16.88
C LYS A 92 -5.62 -10.24 17.30
N GLU A 93 -5.80 -11.14 16.32
CA GLU A 93 -5.93 -12.58 16.58
C GLU A 93 -4.67 -13.19 17.21
N ASN A 94 -3.49 -12.75 16.80
CA ASN A 94 -2.24 -13.29 17.33
C ASN A 94 -1.87 -12.69 18.69
N LEU A 95 -2.25 -11.45 19.01
CA LEU A 95 -2.17 -10.92 20.36
C LEU A 95 -3.12 -11.67 21.31
N GLU A 96 -4.34 -11.96 20.87
CA GLU A 96 -5.30 -12.76 21.65
C GLU A 96 -4.76 -14.17 21.92
N LYS A 97 -4.19 -14.84 20.90
CA LYS A 97 -3.53 -16.15 21.06
C LYS A 97 -2.35 -16.09 22.04
N LYS A 98 -1.56 -15.01 21.99
CA LYS A 98 -0.37 -14.84 22.85
C LYS A 98 -0.74 -14.60 24.32
N TYR A 99 -1.76 -13.81 24.57
CA TYR A 99 -2.07 -13.30 25.91
C TYR A 99 -3.40 -13.79 26.51
N GLY A 100 -4.22 -14.52 25.74
CA GLY A 100 -5.60 -14.89 26.14
C GLY A 100 -6.59 -13.73 26.05
N GLU A 101 -6.14 -12.54 25.69
CA GLU A 101 -6.91 -11.33 25.44
C GLU A 101 -6.15 -10.43 24.46
N VAL A 102 -6.87 -9.51 23.81
CA VAL A 102 -6.23 -8.56 22.88
C VAL A 102 -5.60 -7.42 23.67
N LYS A 103 -4.29 -7.47 23.82
CA LYS A 103 -3.47 -6.42 24.45
C LYS A 103 -2.05 -6.42 23.93
N GLY A 104 -1.35 -5.29 24.03
CA GLY A 104 0.06 -5.18 23.66
C GLY A 104 0.49 -3.76 23.32
N ASN A 105 1.76 -3.63 22.98
CA ASN A 105 2.38 -2.37 22.56
C ASN A 105 2.75 -2.46 21.08
N ILE A 106 2.24 -1.54 20.26
CA ILE A 106 2.40 -1.62 18.82
C ILE A 106 3.06 -0.36 18.25
N ILE A 107 3.80 -0.56 17.16
CA ILE A 107 4.27 0.50 16.27
C ILE A 107 3.35 0.52 15.06
N VAL A 108 2.93 1.71 14.63
CA VAL A 108 2.15 1.91 13.41
C VAL A 108 2.99 2.71 12.42
N LEU A 109 3.14 2.16 11.22
CA LEU A 109 3.80 2.80 10.11
C LEU A 109 2.75 3.12 9.05
N HIS A 110 2.80 4.32 8.49
CA HIS A 110 1.95 4.71 7.36
C HIS A 110 2.73 4.71 6.06
N GLY A 111 2.01 4.66 4.94
CA GLY A 111 2.55 4.92 3.62
C GLY A 111 2.86 6.40 3.35
N ASP A 112 3.22 6.72 2.11
CA ASP A 112 3.42 8.10 1.67
C ASP A 112 2.08 8.84 1.59
N PRO A 113 1.92 10.03 2.20
CA PRO A 113 0.67 10.78 2.18
C PRO A 113 0.25 11.29 0.79
N GLY A 114 1.13 11.23 -0.22
CA GLY A 114 0.78 11.51 -1.62
C GLY A 114 0.14 10.32 -2.35
N ASP A 115 0.09 9.16 -1.69
CA ASP A 115 -0.55 7.95 -2.19
C ASP A 115 -1.98 7.87 -1.64
N SER A 116 -2.97 7.82 -2.54
CA SER A 116 -4.40 7.76 -2.18
C SER A 116 -4.78 6.47 -1.43
N CYS A 117 -4.01 5.40 -1.56
CA CYS A 117 -4.24 4.13 -0.87
C CYS A 117 -3.71 4.15 0.58
N ALA A 118 -2.68 4.95 0.88
CA ALA A 118 -2.03 4.96 2.20
C ALA A 118 -3.00 5.22 3.37
N PRO A 119 -3.92 6.21 3.33
CA PRO A 119 -4.90 6.40 4.39
C PRO A 119 -5.92 5.24 4.50
N LEU A 120 -6.19 4.53 3.41
CA LEU A 120 -7.10 3.38 3.41
C LEU A 120 -6.43 2.17 4.08
N TYR A 121 -5.16 1.89 3.78
CA TYR A 121 -4.38 0.85 4.47
C TYR A 121 -4.32 1.10 5.98
N TYR A 122 -4.04 2.35 6.36
CA TYR A 122 -4.01 2.75 7.75
C TYR A 122 -5.37 2.57 8.43
N GLY A 123 -6.44 3.13 7.85
CA GLY A 123 -7.80 3.05 8.41
C GLY A 123 -8.24 1.59 8.56
N GLY A 124 -8.09 0.78 7.51
CA GLY A 124 -8.42 -0.64 7.54
C GLY A 124 -7.60 -1.41 8.57
N GLY A 125 -6.30 -1.09 8.72
CA GLY A 125 -5.41 -1.74 9.69
C GLY A 125 -5.72 -1.38 11.14
N ILE A 126 -6.14 -0.16 11.39
CA ILE A 126 -6.49 0.32 12.74
C ILE A 126 -7.90 -0.11 13.16
N GLU A 127 -8.85 -0.21 12.22
CA GLU A 127 -10.25 -0.53 12.53
C GLU A 127 -10.42 -1.75 13.46
N PRO A 128 -9.81 -2.93 13.21
CA PRO A 128 -9.94 -4.09 14.10
C PRO A 128 -9.28 -3.90 15.49
N LEU A 129 -8.39 -2.92 15.62
CA LEU A 129 -7.62 -2.64 16.82
C LEU A 129 -8.19 -1.46 17.60
N GLN A 130 -9.00 -0.60 16.97
CA GLN A 130 -9.45 0.68 17.53
C GLN A 130 -10.12 0.55 18.90
N GLU A 131 -11.02 -0.42 19.07
CA GLU A 131 -11.71 -0.67 20.35
C GLU A 131 -10.71 -0.94 21.49
N TYR A 132 -9.64 -1.66 21.21
CA TYR A 132 -8.62 -2.04 22.18
C TYR A 132 -7.64 -0.87 22.46
N ILE A 133 -7.41 -0.03 21.47
CA ILE A 133 -6.65 1.21 21.63
C ILE A 133 -7.44 2.18 22.52
N ASP A 134 -8.72 2.37 22.26
CA ASP A 134 -9.59 3.27 23.04
C ASP A 134 -9.71 2.84 24.49
N LYS A 135 -9.70 1.54 24.77
CA LYS A 135 -9.71 0.95 26.12
C LYS A 135 -8.34 0.96 26.80
N GLY A 136 -7.27 1.34 26.10
CA GLY A 136 -5.89 1.29 26.58
C GLY A 136 -5.31 -0.12 26.71
N ALA A 137 -5.98 -1.15 26.18
CA ALA A 137 -5.47 -2.51 26.11
C ALA A 137 -4.34 -2.64 25.07
N ILE A 138 -4.48 -1.96 23.93
CA ILE A 138 -3.40 -1.75 22.97
C ILE A 138 -2.85 -0.34 23.14
N ARG A 139 -1.54 -0.26 23.29
CA ARG A 139 -0.81 0.99 23.34
C ARG A 139 -0.06 1.22 22.03
N VAL A 140 -0.35 2.32 21.34
CA VAL A 140 0.43 2.77 20.20
C VAL A 140 1.65 3.53 20.71
N ILE A 141 2.86 2.96 20.53
CA ILE A 141 4.13 3.58 20.96
C ILE A 141 4.54 4.68 19.98
N SER A 142 4.31 4.45 18.71
CA SER A 142 4.72 5.32 17.60
C SER A 142 3.74 5.15 16.46
N ASP A 143 3.37 6.27 15.84
CA ASP A 143 2.43 6.36 14.71
C ASP A 143 2.96 7.40 13.73
N ASN A 144 3.53 6.98 12.58
CA ASN A 144 4.29 7.87 11.71
C ASN A 144 4.20 7.53 10.22
N GLU A 145 4.20 8.58 9.39
CA GLU A 145 4.28 8.50 7.94
C GLU A 145 5.70 8.17 7.45
N CYS A 146 5.81 7.23 6.53
CA CYS A 146 7.05 6.87 5.85
C CYS A 146 7.09 7.53 4.48
N ILE A 147 7.64 8.73 4.42
CA ILE A 147 7.65 9.56 3.21
C ILE A 147 8.35 8.85 2.05
N GLY A 148 7.66 8.79 0.91
CA GLY A 148 8.15 8.15 -0.32
C GLY A 148 8.21 6.63 -0.22
N TRP A 149 7.50 6.01 0.75
CA TRP A 149 7.55 4.57 1.01
C TRP A 149 8.98 4.07 1.27
N GLN A 150 9.84 4.92 1.86
CA GLN A 150 11.25 4.58 2.05
C GLN A 150 11.46 3.68 3.27
N PRO A 151 12.08 2.49 3.12
CA PRO A 151 12.43 1.63 4.25
C PRO A 151 13.25 2.34 5.34
N SER A 152 14.08 3.31 4.95
CA SER A 152 14.88 4.12 5.88
C SER A 152 14.04 5.01 6.81
N GLU A 153 12.83 5.43 6.41
CA GLU A 153 11.91 6.13 7.31
C GLU A 153 11.32 5.15 8.32
N ALA A 154 10.93 3.94 7.89
CA ALA A 154 10.48 2.89 8.79
C ALA A 154 11.55 2.49 9.82
N THR A 155 12.82 2.33 9.39
CA THR A 155 13.96 2.09 10.29
C THR A 155 14.05 3.17 11.36
N LYS A 156 14.07 4.44 10.97
CA LYS A 156 14.16 5.58 11.90
C LYS A 156 12.99 5.64 12.89
N HIS A 157 11.75 5.42 12.41
CA HIS A 157 10.57 5.44 13.30
C HIS A 157 10.56 4.26 14.26
N THR A 158 11.02 3.09 13.82
CA THR A 158 11.15 1.91 14.67
C THR A 158 12.26 2.10 15.71
N GLU A 159 13.43 2.64 15.35
CA GLU A 159 14.50 2.96 16.30
C GLU A 159 14.03 3.93 17.40
N ASN A 160 13.27 4.98 17.01
CA ASN A 160 12.68 5.92 17.96
C ASN A 160 11.67 5.23 18.90
N ALA A 161 10.82 4.34 18.37
CA ALA A 161 9.87 3.57 19.17
C ALA A 161 10.57 2.60 20.12
N MET A 162 11.68 1.96 19.69
CA MET A 162 12.51 1.12 20.56
C MET A 162 13.12 1.90 21.72
N ALA A 163 13.58 3.13 21.48
CA ALA A 163 14.10 3.99 22.54
C ALA A 163 13.01 4.35 23.56
N ILE A 164 11.79 4.67 23.11
CA ILE A 164 10.63 4.91 23.99
C ILE A 164 10.27 3.66 24.79
N ALA A 165 10.23 2.50 24.15
CA ALA A 165 9.93 1.23 24.78
C ALA A 165 10.97 0.88 25.87
N ALA A 166 12.24 1.07 25.59
CA ALA A 166 13.33 0.84 26.53
C ALA A 166 13.26 1.77 27.76
N ASP A 167 13.02 3.07 27.53
CA ASP A 167 12.86 4.07 28.62
C ASP A 167 11.70 3.72 29.55
N GLN A 168 10.65 3.12 29.02
CA GLN A 168 9.44 2.77 29.75
C GLN A 168 9.42 1.31 30.26
N GLY A 169 10.43 0.53 29.94
CA GLY A 169 10.53 -0.88 30.33
C GLY A 169 9.41 -1.76 29.74
N ILE A 170 8.95 -1.46 28.51
CA ILE A 170 7.90 -2.21 27.81
C ILE A 170 8.46 -2.94 26.58
N GLU A 171 7.82 -4.06 26.21
CA GLU A 171 8.14 -4.80 24.99
C GLU A 171 7.34 -4.27 23.80
N ILE A 172 7.84 -4.45 22.58
CA ILE A 172 7.13 -4.18 21.33
C ILE A 172 6.52 -5.50 20.87
N ASP A 173 5.20 -5.58 20.84
CA ASP A 173 4.44 -6.78 20.49
C ASP A 173 4.15 -6.88 19.00
N ALA A 174 3.92 -5.74 18.33
CA ALA A 174 3.63 -5.73 16.92
C ALA A 174 4.13 -4.47 16.21
N VAL A 175 4.37 -4.62 14.90
CA VAL A 175 4.54 -3.53 13.93
C VAL A 175 3.45 -3.70 12.88
N LEU A 176 2.48 -2.80 12.86
CA LEU A 176 1.54 -2.66 11.76
C LEU A 176 2.26 -1.92 10.64
N SER A 177 2.78 -2.68 9.68
CA SER A 177 3.48 -2.15 8.51
C SER A 177 2.63 -2.34 7.27
N PRO A 178 2.34 -1.28 6.50
CA PRO A 178 1.43 -1.35 5.37
C PRO A 178 2.01 -2.13 4.18
N ASN A 179 3.35 -2.27 4.06
CA ASN A 179 3.96 -3.07 3.01
C ASN A 179 5.28 -3.73 3.43
N ASP A 180 5.78 -4.64 2.59
CA ASP A 180 7.00 -5.44 2.82
C ASP A 180 8.28 -4.61 2.82
N GLY A 181 8.32 -3.53 2.03
CA GLY A 181 9.42 -2.59 2.01
C GLY A 181 9.61 -1.89 3.35
N LEU A 182 8.52 -1.37 3.94
CA LEU A 182 8.56 -0.74 5.27
C LEU A 182 8.78 -1.77 6.37
N ALA A 183 8.19 -2.98 6.24
CA ALA A 183 8.46 -4.09 7.15
C ALA A 183 9.96 -4.42 7.19
N SER A 184 10.65 -4.41 6.04
CA SER A 184 12.09 -4.64 5.98
C SER A 184 12.89 -3.59 6.77
N GLY A 185 12.45 -2.32 6.71
CA GLY A 185 13.04 -1.23 7.48
C GLY A 185 12.85 -1.40 8.99
N ALA A 186 11.65 -1.81 9.41
CA ALA A 186 11.37 -2.10 10.82
C ALA A 186 12.19 -3.29 11.34
N ILE A 187 12.27 -4.37 10.56
CA ILE A 187 13.08 -5.56 10.89
C ILE A 187 14.56 -5.20 11.01
N ALA A 188 15.09 -4.35 10.12
CA ALA A 188 16.46 -3.90 10.19
C ALA A 188 16.78 -3.13 11.48
N ALA A 189 15.83 -2.35 12.00
CA ALA A 189 15.96 -1.65 13.27
C ALA A 189 15.87 -2.60 14.48
N LEU A 190 14.90 -3.52 14.47
CA LEU A 190 14.68 -4.47 15.57
C LEU A 190 15.83 -5.49 15.71
N GLY A 191 16.41 -5.89 14.57
CA GLY A 191 17.29 -7.05 14.48
C GLY A 191 16.52 -8.37 14.56
N ASP A 192 17.11 -9.45 14.05
CA ASP A 192 16.43 -10.74 13.86
C ASP A 192 15.84 -11.32 15.14
N GLU A 193 16.55 -11.22 16.26
CA GLU A 193 16.11 -11.81 17.53
C GLU A 193 14.85 -11.12 18.12
N GLN A 194 14.76 -9.80 17.96
CA GLN A 194 13.56 -9.07 18.38
C GLN A 194 12.44 -9.22 17.34
N ALA A 195 12.76 -9.19 16.05
CA ALA A 195 11.79 -9.37 14.98
C ALA A 195 11.05 -10.70 15.08
N LYS A 196 11.74 -11.80 15.44
CA LYS A 196 11.11 -13.12 15.69
C LYS A 196 10.10 -13.15 16.85
N LYS A 197 10.15 -12.16 17.75
CA LYS A 197 9.23 -12.05 18.89
C LYS A 197 8.13 -11.04 18.67
N THR A 198 8.22 -10.26 17.60
CA THR A 198 7.32 -9.16 17.25
C THR A 198 6.46 -9.58 16.06
N LEU A 199 5.14 -9.37 16.13
CA LEU A 199 4.25 -9.55 15.00
C LEU A 199 4.51 -8.44 13.98
N ILE A 200 4.93 -8.76 12.78
CA ILE A 200 5.24 -7.78 11.74
C ILE A 200 4.43 -8.08 10.50
N THR A 201 3.54 -7.14 10.13
CA THR A 201 2.74 -7.25 8.92
C THR A 201 3.46 -6.70 7.71
N GLY A 202 2.96 -7.01 6.53
CA GLY A 202 3.44 -6.51 5.26
C GLY A 202 2.39 -6.68 4.17
N MET A 203 2.71 -6.26 2.96
CA MET A 203 1.93 -6.41 1.74
C MET A 203 2.88 -6.35 0.55
N ASP A 204 2.46 -6.82 -0.60
CA ASP A 204 3.13 -6.93 -1.91
C ASP A 204 3.70 -8.33 -2.17
N CYS A 205 3.83 -9.18 -1.16
CA CYS A 205 4.32 -10.55 -1.29
C CYS A 205 5.68 -10.61 -2.01
N GLU A 206 6.60 -9.70 -1.64
CA GLU A 206 7.97 -9.71 -2.20
C GLU A 206 8.68 -11.03 -1.88
N VAL A 207 9.53 -11.54 -2.78
CA VAL A 207 10.32 -12.75 -2.54
C VAL A 207 11.08 -12.67 -1.21
N ALA A 208 11.71 -11.51 -0.94
CA ALA A 208 12.42 -11.29 0.31
C ALA A 208 11.50 -11.32 1.55
N ALA A 209 10.25 -10.86 1.42
CA ALA A 209 9.26 -10.95 2.49
C ALA A 209 8.81 -12.41 2.73
N CYS A 210 8.56 -13.17 1.68
CA CYS A 210 8.25 -14.60 1.77
C CYS A 210 9.39 -15.36 2.48
N GLN A 211 10.65 -15.03 2.16
CA GLN A 211 11.82 -15.60 2.83
C GLN A 211 11.88 -15.22 4.32
N ARG A 212 11.60 -13.95 4.66
CA ARG A 212 11.53 -13.48 6.07
C ARG A 212 10.41 -14.15 6.85
N ILE A 213 9.25 -14.40 6.20
CA ILE A 213 8.12 -15.12 6.81
C ILE A 213 8.53 -16.55 7.13
N LEU A 214 9.18 -17.26 6.20
CA LEU A 214 9.66 -18.63 6.45
C LEU A 214 10.79 -18.66 7.51
N ALA A 215 11.60 -17.60 7.61
CA ALA A 215 12.64 -17.45 8.64
C ALA A 215 12.08 -16.98 10.00
N GLY A 216 10.81 -16.58 10.05
CA GLY A 216 10.12 -16.12 11.26
C GLY A 216 10.43 -14.67 11.67
N THR A 217 11.08 -13.87 10.82
CA THR A 217 11.39 -12.45 11.10
C THR A 217 10.32 -11.48 10.58
N GLN A 218 9.39 -11.93 9.75
CA GLN A 218 8.15 -11.27 9.38
C GLN A 218 7.00 -12.24 9.60
N SER A 219 5.82 -11.77 10.02
CA SER A 219 4.73 -12.68 10.40
C SER A 219 3.79 -13.00 9.26
N MET A 220 3.53 -12.04 8.38
CA MET A 220 2.62 -12.20 7.25
C MET A 220 2.89 -11.14 6.17
N THR A 221 2.37 -11.37 4.99
CA THR A 221 2.22 -10.37 3.92
C THR A 221 0.84 -10.50 3.29
N VAL A 222 0.25 -9.41 2.83
CA VAL A 222 -0.95 -9.47 2.00
C VAL A 222 -0.53 -9.74 0.56
N PHE A 223 -1.08 -10.81 0.01
CA PHE A 223 -0.88 -11.24 -1.37
C PHE A 223 -2.06 -10.82 -2.24
N GLY A 224 -1.78 -9.96 -3.21
CA GLY A 224 -2.64 -9.67 -4.34
C GLY A 224 -1.87 -9.93 -5.64
N ASP A 225 -2.41 -10.75 -6.53
CA ASP A 225 -1.72 -11.07 -7.78
C ASP A 225 -1.76 -9.86 -8.74
N SER A 226 -0.65 -9.12 -8.82
CA SER A 226 -0.52 -7.95 -9.68
C SER A 226 -0.65 -8.28 -11.18
N ARG A 227 -0.50 -9.56 -11.58
CA ARG A 227 -0.73 -10.01 -12.96
C ARG A 227 -2.22 -9.97 -13.31
N ASP A 228 -3.09 -10.27 -12.35
CA ASP A 228 -4.54 -10.19 -12.54
C ASP A 228 -5.00 -8.74 -12.62
N MET A 229 -4.46 -7.86 -11.80
CA MET A 229 -4.70 -6.42 -11.89
C MET A 229 -4.23 -5.86 -13.24
N GLY A 230 -3.03 -6.24 -13.69
CA GLY A 230 -2.50 -5.85 -15.00
C GLY A 230 -3.35 -6.36 -16.16
N ARG A 231 -3.81 -7.62 -16.09
CA ARG A 231 -4.72 -8.21 -17.10
C ARG A 231 -6.03 -7.44 -17.17
N SER A 232 -6.67 -7.20 -16.02
CA SER A 232 -7.91 -6.43 -15.92
C SER A 232 -7.77 -5.04 -16.53
N ALA A 233 -6.64 -4.36 -16.31
CA ALA A 233 -6.38 -3.05 -16.86
C ALA A 233 -6.28 -3.05 -18.41
N VAL A 234 -5.60 -4.05 -18.98
CA VAL A 234 -5.48 -4.18 -20.43
C VAL A 234 -6.82 -4.55 -21.06
N GLU A 235 -7.56 -5.50 -20.48
CA GLU A 235 -8.89 -5.90 -20.95
C GLU A 235 -9.87 -4.73 -20.93
N ALA A 236 -9.87 -3.94 -19.86
CA ALA A 236 -10.69 -2.74 -19.72
C ALA A 236 -10.30 -1.67 -20.77
N ALA A 237 -9.02 -1.43 -20.98
CA ALA A 237 -8.55 -0.49 -22.01
C ALA A 237 -9.00 -0.91 -23.42
N VAL A 238 -8.91 -2.20 -23.73
CA VAL A 238 -9.37 -2.76 -25.01
C VAL A 238 -10.89 -2.60 -25.16
N ALA A 239 -11.67 -2.89 -24.12
CA ALA A 239 -13.13 -2.73 -24.14
C ALA A 239 -13.53 -1.27 -24.34
N LEU A 240 -12.92 -0.32 -23.63
CA LEU A 240 -13.17 1.11 -23.79
C LEU A 240 -12.87 1.57 -25.21
N VAL A 241 -11.76 1.14 -25.81
CA VAL A 241 -11.38 1.56 -27.18
C VAL A 241 -12.27 0.93 -28.24
N LYS A 242 -12.71 -0.32 -28.09
CA LYS A 242 -13.54 -1.04 -29.07
C LYS A 242 -15.02 -0.70 -28.94
N ASP A 243 -15.54 -0.71 -27.71
CA ASP A 243 -16.97 -0.73 -27.44
C ASP A 243 -17.45 0.57 -26.77
N GLY A 244 -16.53 1.46 -26.41
CA GLY A 244 -16.81 2.74 -25.73
C GLY A 244 -17.28 2.58 -24.29
N LYS A 245 -17.21 1.37 -23.72
CA LYS A 245 -17.69 1.06 -22.38
C LYS A 245 -16.94 -0.11 -21.76
N VAL A 246 -16.94 -0.13 -20.42
CA VAL A 246 -16.46 -1.23 -19.58
C VAL A 246 -17.52 -1.46 -18.49
N THR A 247 -17.61 -2.68 -17.99
CA THR A 247 -18.50 -2.99 -16.85
C THR A 247 -17.63 -3.03 -15.60
N PRO A 248 -17.76 -2.05 -14.67
CA PRO A 248 -17.12 -2.13 -13.37
C PRO A 248 -17.80 -3.20 -12.52
N ASP A 249 -17.11 -3.75 -11.54
CA ASP A 249 -17.68 -4.66 -10.52
C ASP A 249 -18.05 -3.92 -9.23
N GLY A 250 -17.69 -2.64 -9.10
CA GLY A 250 -18.03 -1.80 -7.98
C GLY A 250 -17.71 -0.32 -8.21
N THR A 251 -17.72 0.43 -7.12
CA THR A 251 -17.27 1.82 -7.08
C THR A 251 -16.35 2.03 -5.87
N MET A 252 -15.42 2.97 -6.00
CA MET A 252 -14.61 3.48 -4.90
C MET A 252 -14.86 4.97 -4.71
N GLU A 253 -14.83 5.41 -3.46
CA GLU A 253 -14.99 6.82 -3.14
C GLU A 253 -13.79 7.64 -3.65
N GLY A 254 -14.08 8.65 -4.43
CA GLY A 254 -13.10 9.61 -4.95
C GLY A 254 -13.53 11.06 -4.69
N ILE A 255 -12.69 12.01 -5.11
CA ILE A 255 -12.97 13.46 -4.95
C ILE A 255 -12.97 14.09 -6.34
N ASP A 256 -13.99 14.87 -6.65
CA ASP A 256 -14.09 15.63 -7.89
C ASP A 256 -13.27 16.94 -7.88
N GLU A 257 -13.29 17.67 -8.98
CA GLU A 257 -12.61 18.97 -9.16
C GLU A 257 -13.11 20.10 -8.25
N ASN A 258 -14.26 19.91 -7.58
CA ASN A 258 -14.86 20.86 -6.64
C ASN A 258 -14.67 20.44 -5.18
N GLY A 259 -13.95 19.33 -4.93
CA GLY A 259 -13.75 18.78 -3.60
C GLY A 259 -14.93 17.98 -3.06
N LYS A 260 -15.88 17.57 -3.93
CA LYS A 260 -17.04 16.76 -3.55
C LYS A 260 -16.69 15.28 -3.70
N THR A 261 -17.16 14.47 -2.75
CA THR A 261 -17.11 13.01 -2.83
C THR A 261 -17.97 12.50 -3.98
N ILE A 262 -17.42 11.59 -4.77
CA ILE A 262 -18.07 10.92 -5.91
C ILE A 262 -17.76 9.43 -5.89
N ASP A 263 -18.63 8.64 -6.52
CA ASP A 263 -18.39 7.24 -6.80
C ASP A 263 -17.62 7.10 -8.12
N VAL A 264 -16.41 6.53 -8.05
CA VAL A 264 -15.57 6.24 -9.22
C VAL A 264 -15.79 4.79 -9.63
N PRO A 265 -16.21 4.51 -10.90
CA PRO A 265 -16.34 3.14 -11.39
C PRO A 265 -15.04 2.37 -11.20
N SER A 266 -15.10 1.18 -10.58
CA SER A 266 -13.90 0.46 -10.17
C SER A 266 -13.97 -1.04 -10.47
N VAL A 267 -12.81 -1.64 -10.67
CA VAL A 267 -12.58 -3.09 -10.65
C VAL A 267 -11.67 -3.40 -9.45
N LEU A 268 -12.16 -4.23 -8.54
CA LEU A 268 -11.48 -4.60 -7.31
C LEU A 268 -10.92 -6.01 -7.44
N VAL A 269 -9.60 -6.12 -7.52
CA VAL A 269 -8.92 -7.42 -7.58
C VAL A 269 -8.82 -8.01 -6.17
N THR A 270 -9.05 -9.32 -6.07
CA THR A 270 -9.03 -10.02 -4.78
C THR A 270 -7.62 -10.12 -4.21
N CYS A 271 -7.53 -10.13 -2.88
CA CYS A 271 -6.30 -10.37 -2.14
C CYS A 271 -6.58 -11.22 -0.89
N GLU A 272 -5.53 -11.84 -0.35
CA GLU A 272 -5.58 -12.61 0.89
C GLU A 272 -4.26 -12.43 1.65
N TYR A 273 -4.22 -12.77 2.93
CA TYR A 273 -2.95 -12.77 3.64
C TYR A 273 -2.24 -14.12 3.52
N VAL A 274 -0.92 -14.07 3.52
CA VAL A 274 -0.02 -15.22 3.47
C VAL A 274 0.90 -15.18 4.69
N ASP A 275 0.98 -16.30 5.40
CA ASP A 275 1.92 -16.54 6.49
C ASP A 275 2.72 -17.82 6.24
N ALA A 276 3.48 -18.29 7.22
CA ALA A 276 4.29 -19.53 7.08
C ALA A 276 3.43 -20.79 6.86
N ASN A 277 2.15 -20.77 7.24
CA ASN A 277 1.28 -21.96 7.16
C ASN A 277 0.63 -22.12 5.78
N ASN A 278 0.45 -21.03 5.03
CA ASN A 278 -0.20 -21.05 3.71
C ASN A 278 0.67 -20.46 2.58
N MET A 279 1.98 -20.37 2.78
CA MET A 279 2.94 -19.85 1.79
C MET A 279 2.89 -20.58 0.44
N ASN A 280 2.39 -21.82 0.41
CA ASN A 280 2.20 -22.58 -0.83
C ASN A 280 1.29 -21.86 -1.84
N ILE A 281 0.33 -21.06 -1.41
CA ILE A 281 -0.55 -20.27 -2.27
C ILE A 281 0.27 -19.45 -3.29
N VAL A 282 1.39 -18.87 -2.86
CA VAL A 282 2.23 -18.00 -3.70
C VAL A 282 2.90 -18.78 -4.84
N TRP A 283 3.49 -19.94 -4.55
CA TRP A 283 4.16 -20.69 -5.62
C TRP A 283 3.19 -21.56 -6.43
N GLU A 284 2.07 -22.01 -5.86
CA GLU A 284 1.02 -22.72 -6.60
C GLU A 284 0.30 -21.80 -7.59
N SER A 285 0.14 -20.52 -7.27
CA SER A 285 -0.34 -19.51 -8.21
C SER A 285 0.66 -19.22 -9.36
N GLY A 286 1.93 -19.61 -9.18
CA GLY A 286 3.01 -19.26 -10.10
C GLY A 286 3.43 -17.79 -10.05
N TYR A 287 3.12 -17.06 -8.95
CA TYR A 287 3.55 -15.67 -8.76
C TYR A 287 5.05 -15.59 -8.49
N HIS A 288 5.54 -16.38 -7.54
CA HIS A 288 6.96 -16.67 -7.33
C HIS A 288 7.16 -18.18 -7.31
N SER A 289 8.32 -18.64 -7.74
CA SER A 289 8.64 -20.06 -7.66
C SER A 289 8.98 -20.48 -6.22
N GLU A 290 8.70 -21.73 -5.88
CA GLU A 290 9.09 -22.30 -4.60
C GLU A 290 10.61 -22.19 -4.35
N ALA A 291 11.42 -22.38 -5.42
CA ALA A 291 12.87 -22.28 -5.36
C ALA A 291 13.33 -20.86 -4.99
N GLU A 292 12.74 -19.82 -5.57
CA GLU A 292 13.05 -18.42 -5.21
C GLU A 292 12.71 -18.14 -3.74
N ILE A 293 11.56 -18.59 -3.26
CA ILE A 293 11.11 -18.36 -1.89
C ILE A 293 11.98 -19.14 -0.89
N LYS A 294 12.31 -20.41 -1.18
CA LYS A 294 13.11 -21.25 -0.29
C LYS A 294 14.61 -21.01 -0.41
N GLY A 295 15.07 -20.26 -1.42
CA GLY A 295 16.50 -19.98 -1.63
C GLY A 295 17.30 -21.20 -2.12
N ASN A 296 16.70 -22.06 -2.92
CA ASN A 296 17.30 -23.29 -3.45
C ASN A 296 17.73 -23.13 -4.91
#